data_55075b4b9911d6e65611478e959a8291
#
_entry.id   55075b4b9911d6e65611478e959a8291
#
_cell.length_a   1.000
_cell.length_b   1.000
_cell.length_c   1.000
_cell.angle_alpha   90.00
_cell.angle_beta   90.00
_cell.angle_gamma   90.00
#
_symmetry.space_group_name_H-M   'P 1'
#
loop_
_entity.id
_entity.type
_entity.pdbx_description
1 polymer ?
#
loop_
_entity_poly.entity_id
_entity_poly.type
_entity_poly.pdbx_seq_one_letter_code
_entity_poly.pdbx_strand_id
1 'polypeptide(L)'
;MRKTLIIIAMALFAMPMFAQTVESVDVSKAPDGIFNTTTPNDCVIEGTVLNGQKVGTWMEYFSSTPYLPKKIVSFEKGQMNGVYVELDKTGSITKKAEYKNNVLDGQCSEWYRGGRLSKLNTYKNGQLDGKQILCYEQGGNLEVSNYKEGMRDGETTWFDEKGNKKMTIYYKNGQFDGQQLVYYPDGSLKSESVYKNGKIQGKVKTYSEPQKPQMDPKEKEKAEKGKMEKKKN
;
A
#
# COMPACT_ATOMS: atom_id res chain seq x y z
N MET A 1 44.17 4.46 22.97
CA MET A 1 43.02 3.70 22.46
C MET A 1 41.93 4.70 22.07
N ARG A 2 41.81 4.98 20.78
CA ARG A 2 40.78 5.90 20.24
C ARG A 2 39.48 5.14 20.06
N LYS A 3 38.43 5.51 20.81
CA LYS A 3 37.07 4.98 20.62
C LYS A 3 36.45 5.64 19.38
N THR A 4 36.34 4.92 18.30
CA THR A 4 35.64 5.36 17.10
C THR A 4 34.15 5.29 17.38
N LEU A 5 33.50 6.44 17.50
CA LEU A 5 32.08 6.58 17.62
C LEU A 5 31.48 6.38 16.21
N ILE A 6 30.87 5.23 15.96
CA ILE A 6 30.13 5.00 14.72
C ILE A 6 28.77 5.70 14.90
N ILE A 7 28.66 6.88 14.33
CA ILE A 7 27.37 7.55 14.14
C ILE A 7 26.65 6.81 13.01
N ILE A 8 25.72 5.97 13.36
CA ILE A 8 24.73 5.44 12.39
C ILE A 8 23.86 6.63 12.01
N ALA A 9 24.15 7.24 10.87
CA ALA A 9 23.24 8.18 10.25
C ALA A 9 21.94 7.41 9.93
N MET A 10 20.90 7.63 10.74
CA MET A 10 19.55 7.33 10.33
C MET A 10 19.29 8.14 9.05
N ALA A 11 19.31 7.48 7.91
CA ALA A 11 18.77 8.04 6.69
C ALA A 11 17.28 8.30 6.96
N LEU A 12 16.96 9.56 7.28
CA LEU A 12 15.64 10.08 7.09
C LEU A 12 15.32 9.85 5.62
N PHE A 13 14.59 8.79 5.32
CA PHE A 13 13.88 8.69 4.06
C PHE A 13 12.92 9.87 4.04
N ALA A 14 13.37 10.97 3.45
CA ALA A 14 12.49 12.02 3.02
C ALA A 14 11.45 11.32 2.13
N MET A 15 10.23 11.17 2.65
CA MET A 15 9.11 10.79 1.80
C MET A 15 9.14 11.73 0.61
N PRO A 16 8.99 11.24 -0.64
CA PRO A 16 8.87 12.15 -1.76
C PRO A 16 7.71 13.09 -1.41
N MET A 17 8.03 14.35 -1.24
CA MET A 17 7.03 15.42 -1.19
C MET A 17 6.23 15.25 -2.47
N PHE A 18 5.02 14.73 -2.34
CA PHE A 18 4.13 14.61 -3.49
C PHE A 18 4.01 15.98 -4.12
N ALA A 19 4.26 16.04 -5.42
CA ALA A 19 4.25 17.27 -6.19
C ALA A 19 2.97 18.06 -5.92
N GLN A 20 3.15 19.17 -5.25
CA GLN A 20 2.15 20.04 -4.70
C GLN A 20 1.60 20.92 -5.82
N THR A 21 0.53 20.55 -6.45
CA THR A 21 -0.08 21.37 -7.50
C THR A 21 -1.27 22.16 -6.98
N VAL A 22 -2.24 21.55 -6.31
CA VAL A 22 -3.33 22.25 -5.62
C VAL A 22 -2.81 23.04 -4.41
N GLU A 23 -1.69 22.64 -3.83
CA GLU A 23 -1.10 23.24 -2.62
C GLU A 23 -0.29 24.50 -2.93
N SER A 24 0.30 24.60 -4.12
CA SER A 24 1.19 25.70 -4.49
C SER A 24 0.47 27.01 -4.87
N VAL A 25 -0.84 26.96 -5.11
CA VAL A 25 -1.61 28.17 -5.43
C VAL A 25 -1.73 29.05 -4.17
N ASP A 26 -1.14 30.25 -4.24
CA ASP A 26 -1.24 31.28 -3.23
C ASP A 26 -2.59 31.97 -3.31
N VAL A 27 -3.38 31.89 -2.27
CA VAL A 27 -4.70 32.52 -2.17
C VAL A 27 -4.74 33.62 -1.10
N SER A 28 -3.60 33.99 -0.53
CA SER A 28 -3.51 34.95 0.59
C SER A 28 -4.07 36.34 0.27
N LYS A 29 -4.09 36.69 -1.03
CA LYS A 29 -4.64 37.97 -1.52
C LYS A 29 -5.95 37.81 -2.31
N ALA A 30 -6.47 36.58 -2.38
CA ALA A 30 -7.72 36.33 -3.08
C ALA A 30 -8.92 36.82 -2.23
N PRO A 31 -9.98 37.37 -2.87
CA PRO A 31 -11.21 37.70 -2.14
C PRO A 31 -11.90 36.43 -1.65
N ASP A 32 -12.71 36.58 -0.61
CA ASP A 32 -13.54 35.49 -0.11
C ASP A 32 -14.55 35.05 -1.19
N GLY A 33 -14.79 33.76 -1.29
CA GLY A 33 -15.72 33.17 -2.24
C GLY A 33 -15.09 32.11 -3.14
N ILE A 34 -15.70 31.91 -4.30
CA ILE A 34 -15.21 30.95 -5.29
C ILE A 34 -13.94 31.49 -5.94
N PHE A 35 -12.90 30.67 -5.91
CA PHE A 35 -11.62 30.94 -6.55
C PHE A 35 -11.42 29.99 -7.74
N ASN A 36 -10.93 30.53 -8.84
CA ASN A 36 -10.58 29.78 -10.04
C ASN A 36 -9.30 30.35 -10.65
N THR A 37 -8.37 29.49 -11.05
CA THR A 37 -7.15 29.89 -11.73
C THR A 37 -6.66 28.78 -12.66
N THR A 38 -5.83 29.16 -13.65
CA THR A 38 -5.13 28.23 -14.53
C THR A 38 -3.66 28.22 -14.16
N THR A 39 -3.11 27.01 -14.00
CA THR A 39 -1.68 26.82 -13.71
C THR A 39 -0.84 27.02 -14.97
N PRO A 40 0.50 27.19 -14.85
CA PRO A 40 1.40 27.27 -16.00
C PRO A 40 1.35 26.03 -16.92
N ASN A 41 0.83 24.90 -16.45
CA ASN A 41 0.65 23.68 -17.24
C ASN A 41 -0.79 23.51 -17.75
N ASP A 42 -1.55 24.58 -17.85
CA ASP A 42 -2.94 24.65 -18.34
C ASP A 42 -3.93 23.79 -17.53
N CYS A 43 -3.60 23.42 -16.30
CA CYS A 43 -4.55 22.78 -15.38
C CYS A 43 -5.40 23.85 -14.70
N VAL A 44 -6.70 23.65 -14.70
CA VAL A 44 -7.61 24.52 -13.94
C VAL A 44 -7.65 24.05 -12.49
N ILE A 45 -7.59 25.00 -11.57
CA ILE A 45 -7.76 24.77 -10.12
C ILE A 45 -8.91 25.63 -9.64
N GLU A 46 -9.85 25.04 -8.92
CA GLU A 46 -10.98 25.73 -8.31
C GLU A 46 -11.22 25.28 -6.88
N GLY A 47 -11.80 26.18 -6.08
CA GLY A 47 -12.16 25.91 -4.71
C GLY A 47 -12.76 27.15 -4.04
N THR A 48 -12.83 27.16 -2.73
CA THR A 48 -13.36 28.28 -1.94
C THR A 48 -12.27 28.88 -1.07
N VAL A 49 -12.19 30.20 -1.07
CA VAL A 49 -11.32 31.00 -0.20
C VAL A 49 -12.15 31.66 0.88
N LEU A 50 -11.67 31.64 2.12
CA LEU A 50 -12.23 32.38 3.23
C LEU A 50 -11.09 32.98 4.09
N ASN A 51 -11.08 34.29 4.28
CA ASN A 51 -10.02 34.98 5.00
C ASN A 51 -8.61 34.69 4.47
N GLY A 52 -8.44 34.64 3.13
CA GLY A 52 -7.17 34.32 2.48
C GLY A 52 -6.69 32.88 2.65
N GLN A 53 -7.57 31.97 3.03
CA GLN A 53 -7.26 30.56 3.27
C GLN A 53 -8.14 29.64 2.42
N LYS A 54 -7.58 28.49 2.00
CA LYS A 54 -8.34 27.42 1.33
C LYS A 54 -9.29 26.76 2.33
N VAL A 55 -10.57 26.61 1.94
CA VAL A 55 -11.59 25.91 2.73
C VAL A 55 -12.44 25.01 1.83
N GLY A 56 -13.02 23.95 2.42
CA GLY A 56 -13.90 23.03 1.70
C GLY A 56 -13.15 22.18 0.67
N THR A 57 -13.83 21.81 -0.40
CA THR A 57 -13.30 20.96 -1.46
C THR A 57 -12.64 21.79 -2.55
N TRP A 58 -11.43 21.41 -2.90
CA TRP A 58 -10.65 21.98 -4.00
C TRP A 58 -10.44 20.91 -5.07
N MET A 59 -10.52 21.33 -6.33
CA MET A 59 -10.34 20.44 -7.48
C MET A 59 -9.26 20.98 -8.40
N GLU A 60 -8.44 20.09 -8.92
CA GLU A 60 -7.51 20.32 -10.03
C GLU A 60 -7.98 19.46 -11.21
N TYR A 61 -8.12 20.06 -12.38
CA TYR A 61 -8.58 19.40 -13.58
C TYR A 61 -7.43 19.10 -14.54
N PHE A 62 -7.60 18.10 -15.39
CA PHE A 62 -6.66 17.87 -16.49
C PHE A 62 -6.74 18.99 -17.52
N SER A 63 -5.59 19.47 -18.04
CA SER A 63 -5.53 20.46 -19.11
C SER A 63 -6.23 19.99 -20.39
N SER A 64 -6.12 18.69 -20.70
CA SER A 64 -6.73 18.07 -21.89
C SER A 64 -8.24 17.82 -21.77
N THR A 65 -8.77 17.79 -20.54
CA THR A 65 -10.18 17.52 -20.24
C THR A 65 -10.61 18.36 -19.03
N PRO A 66 -10.90 19.67 -19.20
CA PRO A 66 -11.09 20.60 -18.09
C PRO A 66 -12.35 20.37 -17.24
N TYR A 67 -13.17 19.40 -17.60
CA TYR A 67 -14.33 18.94 -16.81
C TYR A 67 -14.06 17.63 -16.05
N LEU A 68 -12.87 17.01 -16.20
CA LEU A 68 -12.49 15.80 -15.49
C LEU A 68 -11.50 16.12 -14.39
N PRO A 69 -11.86 15.94 -13.11
CA PRO A 69 -10.95 16.16 -12.00
C PRO A 69 -9.73 15.23 -12.11
N LYS A 70 -8.55 15.79 -11.88
CA LYS A 70 -7.29 15.09 -11.70
C LYS A 70 -7.02 14.85 -10.22
N LYS A 71 -7.39 15.85 -9.40
CA LYS A 71 -7.29 15.78 -7.93
C LYS A 71 -8.51 16.41 -7.29
N ILE A 72 -8.89 15.85 -6.14
CA ILE A 72 -9.92 16.39 -5.24
C ILE A 72 -9.31 16.39 -3.84
N VAL A 73 -9.26 17.57 -3.21
CA VAL A 73 -8.58 17.75 -1.94
C VAL A 73 -9.47 18.56 -0.99
N SER A 74 -9.64 18.09 0.24
CA SER A 74 -10.36 18.82 1.28
C SER A 74 -9.41 19.68 2.10
N PHE A 75 -9.80 20.94 2.32
CA PHE A 75 -9.05 21.90 3.12
C PHE A 75 -9.91 22.48 4.27
N GLU A 76 -9.26 22.72 5.38
CA GLU A 76 -9.78 23.47 6.50
C GLU A 76 -8.69 24.46 6.97
N LYS A 77 -9.01 25.74 7.02
CA LYS A 77 -8.09 26.81 7.45
C LYS A 77 -6.71 26.73 6.73
N GLY A 78 -6.75 26.53 5.41
CA GLY A 78 -5.54 26.45 4.57
C GLY A 78 -4.76 25.15 4.65
N GLN A 79 -5.16 24.21 5.50
CA GLN A 79 -4.50 22.92 5.67
C GLN A 79 -5.31 21.79 5.05
N MET A 80 -4.66 20.80 4.45
CA MET A 80 -5.34 19.57 4.04
C MET A 80 -5.94 18.89 5.27
N ASN A 81 -7.25 18.73 5.26
CA ASN A 81 -8.00 18.11 6.34
C ASN A 81 -9.21 17.38 5.75
N GLY A 82 -9.22 16.06 5.87
CA GLY A 82 -10.21 15.20 5.24
C GLY A 82 -9.67 14.42 4.04
N VAL A 83 -10.44 14.35 2.98
CA VAL A 83 -10.20 13.45 1.85
C VAL A 83 -9.27 14.07 0.81
N TYR A 84 -8.35 13.24 0.30
CA TYR A 84 -7.52 13.47 -0.87
C TYR A 84 -7.76 12.36 -1.89
N VAL A 85 -8.05 12.70 -3.15
CA VAL A 85 -8.26 11.74 -4.23
C VAL A 85 -7.43 12.17 -5.45
N GLU A 86 -6.76 11.20 -6.08
CA GLU A 86 -6.19 11.34 -7.42
C GLU A 86 -6.95 10.44 -8.40
N LEU A 87 -7.18 10.97 -9.61
CA LEU A 87 -7.81 10.25 -10.70
C LEU A 87 -6.88 10.24 -11.91
N ASP A 88 -7.03 9.23 -12.74
CA ASP A 88 -6.40 9.19 -14.07
C ASP A 88 -7.29 9.88 -15.14
N LYS A 89 -6.77 9.95 -16.36
CA LYS A 89 -7.48 10.58 -17.51
C LYS A 89 -8.74 9.81 -17.94
N THR A 90 -9.01 8.65 -17.38
CA THR A 90 -10.25 7.89 -17.62
C THR A 90 -11.30 8.14 -16.53
N GLY A 91 -10.95 8.92 -15.49
CA GLY A 91 -11.79 9.14 -14.32
C GLY A 91 -11.70 8.04 -13.26
N SER A 92 -10.78 7.11 -13.43
CA SER A 92 -10.57 6.05 -12.44
C SER A 92 -9.72 6.57 -11.28
N ILE A 93 -10.11 6.23 -10.03
CA ILE A 93 -9.33 6.58 -8.85
C ILE A 93 -8.02 5.80 -8.87
N THR A 94 -6.90 6.50 -8.76
CA THR A 94 -5.55 5.93 -8.64
C THR A 94 -5.03 5.97 -7.22
N LYS A 95 -5.50 6.97 -6.45
CA LYS A 95 -5.13 7.13 -5.03
C LYS A 95 -6.27 7.77 -4.25
N LYS A 96 -6.46 7.31 -3.02
CA LYS A 96 -7.31 7.95 -2.01
C LYS A 96 -6.56 7.97 -0.67
N ALA A 97 -6.55 9.11 0.02
CA ALA A 97 -5.88 9.24 1.31
C ALA A 97 -6.72 10.13 2.24
N GLU A 98 -6.45 10.01 3.53
CA GLU A 98 -7.05 10.84 4.57
C GLU A 98 -5.96 11.67 5.24
N TYR A 99 -6.22 12.97 5.37
CA TYR A 99 -5.29 13.93 5.95
C TYR A 99 -5.93 14.62 7.15
N LYS A 100 -5.07 14.97 8.10
CA LYS A 100 -5.40 15.84 9.23
C LYS A 100 -4.28 16.86 9.40
N ASN A 101 -4.60 18.14 9.24
CA ASN A 101 -3.63 19.26 9.38
C ASN A 101 -2.35 19.02 8.53
N ASN A 102 -2.52 18.75 7.23
CA ASN A 102 -1.46 18.44 6.25
C ASN A 102 -0.71 17.11 6.47
N VAL A 103 -1.09 16.31 7.47
CA VAL A 103 -0.41 15.04 7.80
C VAL A 103 -1.32 13.87 7.44
N LEU A 104 -0.78 12.80 6.87
CA LEU A 104 -1.52 11.56 6.65
C LEU A 104 -2.02 11.00 7.99
N ASP A 105 -3.33 10.85 8.12
CA ASP A 105 -3.98 10.32 9.33
C ASP A 105 -5.26 9.60 8.91
N GLY A 106 -5.21 8.27 8.90
CA GLY A 106 -6.26 7.41 8.37
C GLY A 106 -5.77 6.48 7.27
N GLN A 107 -6.65 6.09 6.38
CA GLN A 107 -6.34 5.17 5.30
C GLN A 107 -5.74 5.87 4.07
N CYS A 108 -4.74 5.21 3.45
CA CYS A 108 -4.21 5.57 2.15
C CYS A 108 -4.25 4.34 1.25
N SER A 109 -5.02 4.42 0.19
CA SER A 109 -5.21 3.35 -0.80
C SER A 109 -4.71 3.80 -2.16
N GLU A 110 -4.06 2.89 -2.88
CA GLU A 110 -3.59 3.06 -4.25
C GLU A 110 -4.15 1.92 -5.11
N TRP A 111 -4.43 2.19 -6.38
CA TRP A 111 -4.99 1.21 -7.30
C TRP A 111 -4.14 1.07 -8.55
N TYR A 112 -4.06 -0.15 -9.05
CA TYR A 112 -3.54 -0.44 -10.38
C TYR A 112 -4.45 0.14 -11.46
N ARG A 113 -3.91 0.32 -12.64
CA ARG A 113 -4.71 0.63 -13.83
C ARG A 113 -5.74 -0.50 -14.03
N GLY A 114 -7.01 -0.13 -14.09
CA GLY A 114 -8.13 -1.11 -14.12
C GLY A 114 -8.83 -1.29 -12.78
N GLY A 115 -8.47 -0.48 -11.75
CA GLY A 115 -9.26 -0.33 -10.51
C GLY A 115 -9.03 -1.40 -9.45
N ARG A 116 -8.08 -2.32 -9.64
CA ARG A 116 -7.72 -3.28 -8.58
C ARG A 116 -6.84 -2.62 -7.54
N LEU A 117 -7.10 -2.92 -6.28
CA LEU A 117 -6.27 -2.44 -5.17
C LEU A 117 -4.82 -2.89 -5.36
N SER A 118 -3.89 -1.96 -5.31
CA SER A 118 -2.45 -2.20 -5.33
C SER A 118 -1.88 -2.17 -3.92
N LYS A 119 -2.38 -1.22 -3.11
CA LYS A 119 -1.84 -1.00 -1.77
C LYS A 119 -2.88 -0.34 -0.86
N LEU A 120 -2.93 -0.80 0.38
CA LEU A 120 -3.65 -0.15 1.47
C LEU A 120 -2.69 0.04 2.64
N ASN A 121 -2.56 1.26 3.10
CA ASN A 121 -1.82 1.62 4.31
C ASN A 121 -2.75 2.26 5.32
N THR A 122 -2.45 2.08 6.60
CA THR A 122 -3.08 2.85 7.69
C THR A 122 -2.02 3.74 8.33
N TYR A 123 -2.33 5.02 8.44
CA TYR A 123 -1.44 6.03 9.00
C TYR A 123 -2.04 6.65 10.26
N LYS A 124 -1.17 7.06 11.16
CA LYS A 124 -1.49 7.90 12.31
C LYS A 124 -0.38 8.93 12.48
N ASN A 125 -0.74 10.21 12.48
CA ASN A 125 0.23 11.31 12.60
C ASN A 125 1.42 11.18 11.60
N GLY A 126 1.15 10.78 10.35
CA GLY A 126 2.13 10.63 9.28
C GLY A 126 2.98 9.36 9.31
N GLN A 127 2.83 8.51 10.31
CA GLN A 127 3.55 7.25 10.42
C GLN A 127 2.63 6.07 10.13
N LEU A 128 3.16 4.99 9.55
CA LEU A 128 2.43 3.74 9.43
C LEU A 128 2.04 3.22 10.82
N ASP A 129 0.74 3.09 11.07
CA ASP A 129 0.21 2.61 12.34
C ASP A 129 -1.09 1.84 12.06
N GLY A 130 -1.01 0.52 12.13
CA GLY A 130 -2.08 -0.38 11.75
C GLY A 130 -1.70 -1.29 10.59
N LYS A 131 -2.69 -1.67 9.79
CA LYS A 131 -2.53 -2.66 8.73
C LYS A 131 -1.97 -2.04 7.44
N GLN A 132 -1.03 -2.75 6.81
CA GLN A 132 -0.63 -2.57 5.43
C GLN A 132 -1.01 -3.81 4.63
N ILE A 133 -1.55 -3.63 3.44
CA ILE A 133 -1.82 -4.67 2.46
C ILE A 133 -1.16 -4.26 1.15
N LEU A 134 -0.33 -5.14 0.60
CA LEU A 134 0.18 -5.05 -0.76
C LEU A 134 -0.51 -6.12 -1.58
N CYS A 135 -0.92 -5.81 -2.80
CA CYS A 135 -1.62 -6.73 -3.68
C CYS A 135 -0.84 -6.99 -4.96
N TYR A 136 -1.04 -8.15 -5.56
CA TYR A 136 -0.64 -8.44 -6.93
C TYR A 136 -1.48 -7.66 -7.94
N GLU A 137 -0.93 -7.34 -9.10
CA GLU A 137 -1.65 -6.63 -10.18
C GLU A 137 -2.86 -7.44 -10.69
N GLN A 138 -2.72 -8.76 -10.78
CA GLN A 138 -3.81 -9.67 -11.14
C GLN A 138 -4.86 -9.85 -10.03
N GLY A 139 -4.59 -9.31 -8.84
CA GLY A 139 -5.44 -9.42 -7.65
C GLY A 139 -4.89 -10.37 -6.60
N GLY A 140 -5.49 -10.38 -5.42
CA GLY A 140 -5.02 -11.13 -4.26
C GLY A 140 -3.90 -10.43 -3.49
N ASN A 141 -3.70 -10.83 -2.25
CA ASN A 141 -2.69 -10.26 -1.38
C ASN A 141 -1.31 -10.79 -1.75
N LEU A 142 -0.31 -9.90 -1.85
CA LEU A 142 1.11 -10.22 -1.89
C LEU A 142 1.68 -10.28 -0.47
N GLU A 143 1.35 -9.26 0.33
CA GLU A 143 1.80 -9.12 1.72
C GLU A 143 0.69 -8.48 2.56
N VAL A 144 0.51 -9.00 3.77
CA VAL A 144 -0.29 -8.37 4.82
C VAL A 144 0.60 -8.22 6.04
N SER A 145 0.79 -6.99 6.51
CA SER A 145 1.65 -6.67 7.64
C SER A 145 0.98 -5.70 8.60
N ASN A 146 1.46 -5.70 9.84
CA ASN A 146 1.02 -4.79 10.87
C ASN A 146 2.17 -3.86 11.26
N TYR A 147 1.84 -2.60 11.48
CA TYR A 147 2.77 -1.54 11.86
C TYR A 147 2.31 -0.84 13.12
N LYS A 148 3.26 -0.35 13.87
CA LYS A 148 3.06 0.55 15.00
C LYS A 148 4.17 1.60 15.00
N GLU A 149 3.79 2.88 15.02
CA GLU A 149 4.74 4.00 15.06
C GLU A 149 5.82 3.90 13.96
N GLY A 150 5.44 3.49 12.74
CA GLY A 150 6.32 3.35 11.58
C GLY A 150 7.14 2.05 11.52
N MET A 151 7.09 1.22 12.54
CA MET A 151 7.83 -0.05 12.61
C MET A 151 6.88 -1.24 12.45
N ARG A 152 7.36 -2.33 11.82
CA ARG A 152 6.61 -3.59 11.81
C ARG A 152 6.41 -4.09 13.25
N ASP A 153 5.16 -4.34 13.64
CA ASP A 153 4.80 -4.84 14.98
C ASP A 153 3.59 -5.77 14.85
N GLY A 154 3.78 -7.05 15.16
CA GLY A 154 2.81 -8.10 14.95
C GLY A 154 3.11 -9.00 13.76
N GLU A 155 2.10 -9.67 13.27
CA GLU A 155 2.20 -10.63 12.18
C GLU A 155 2.43 -9.95 10.84
N THR A 156 3.35 -10.50 10.04
CA THR A 156 3.48 -10.26 8.61
C THR A 156 3.38 -11.57 7.86
N THR A 157 2.48 -11.64 6.87
CA THR A 157 2.27 -12.84 6.04
C THR A 157 2.43 -12.49 4.57
N TRP A 158 3.22 -13.31 3.85
CA TRP A 158 3.38 -13.26 2.40
C TRP A 158 2.61 -14.39 1.74
N PHE A 159 2.07 -14.10 0.57
CA PHE A 159 1.26 -15.02 -0.20
C PHE A 159 1.87 -15.22 -1.60
N ASP A 160 1.50 -16.28 -2.26
CA ASP A 160 1.71 -16.48 -3.69
C ASP A 160 0.55 -15.89 -4.51
N GLU A 161 0.68 -15.87 -5.84
CA GLU A 161 -0.36 -15.37 -6.75
C GLU A 161 -1.67 -16.18 -6.72
N LYS A 162 -1.65 -17.38 -6.15
CA LYS A 162 -2.84 -18.23 -5.95
C LYS A 162 -3.52 -17.95 -4.60
N GLY A 163 -2.92 -17.11 -3.76
CA GLY A 163 -3.41 -16.79 -2.42
C GLY A 163 -2.95 -17.76 -1.33
N ASN A 164 -2.05 -18.70 -1.62
CA ASN A 164 -1.50 -19.58 -0.60
C ASN A 164 -0.45 -18.83 0.23
N LYS A 165 -0.42 -19.08 1.54
CA LYS A 165 0.63 -18.54 2.40
C LYS A 165 1.97 -19.14 2.02
N LYS A 166 2.98 -18.27 1.82
CA LYS A 166 4.38 -18.64 1.62
C LYS A 166 5.16 -18.61 2.91
N MET A 167 4.91 -17.58 3.70
CA MET A 167 5.64 -17.33 4.94
C MET A 167 4.83 -16.44 5.88
N THR A 168 4.94 -16.69 7.17
CA THR A 168 4.48 -15.80 8.24
C THR A 168 5.62 -15.53 9.20
N ILE A 169 5.83 -14.28 9.58
CA ILE A 169 6.83 -13.85 10.57
C ILE A 169 6.18 -12.90 11.56
N TYR A 170 6.54 -13.04 12.83
CA TYR A 170 6.13 -12.11 13.88
C TYR A 170 7.24 -11.09 14.16
N TYR A 171 6.85 -9.83 14.22
CA TYR A 171 7.73 -8.69 14.48
C TYR A 171 7.35 -8.02 15.80
N LYS A 172 8.34 -7.41 16.45
CA LYS A 172 8.17 -6.45 17.53
C LYS A 172 9.16 -5.32 17.36
N ASN A 173 8.66 -4.09 17.31
CA ASN A 173 9.50 -2.89 17.12
C ASN A 173 10.48 -3.04 15.93
N GLY A 174 10.01 -3.56 14.80
CA GLY A 174 10.79 -3.75 13.58
C GLY A 174 11.74 -4.95 13.55
N GLN A 175 11.87 -5.70 14.64
CA GLN A 175 12.73 -6.88 14.74
C GLN A 175 11.90 -8.17 14.75
N PHE A 176 12.48 -9.27 14.25
CA PHE A 176 11.85 -10.59 14.36
C PHE A 176 11.72 -10.96 15.84
N ASP A 177 10.51 -11.18 16.30
CA ASP A 177 10.21 -11.57 17.69
C ASP A 177 8.96 -12.44 17.73
N GLY A 178 9.16 -13.75 17.79
CA GLY A 178 8.11 -14.74 17.70
C GLY A 178 8.41 -15.81 16.65
N GLN A 179 7.36 -16.45 16.16
CA GLN A 179 7.47 -17.54 15.20
C GLN A 179 7.74 -17.03 13.78
N GLN A 180 8.55 -17.80 13.05
CA GLN A 180 8.60 -17.76 11.59
C GLN A 180 8.11 -19.11 11.08
N LEU A 181 7.11 -19.09 10.21
CA LEU A 181 6.50 -20.25 9.58
C LEU A 181 6.68 -20.14 8.08
N VAL A 182 7.24 -21.17 7.44
CA VAL A 182 7.38 -21.25 5.97
C VAL A 182 6.53 -22.41 5.49
N TYR A 183 5.84 -22.24 4.39
CA TYR A 183 4.88 -23.20 3.87
C TYR A 183 5.29 -23.73 2.50
N TYR A 184 4.89 -24.96 2.20
CA TYR A 184 4.89 -25.54 0.87
C TYR A 184 3.73 -24.95 0.04
N PRO A 185 3.77 -25.09 -1.31
CA PRO A 185 2.68 -24.59 -2.16
C PRO A 185 1.30 -25.22 -1.90
N ASP A 186 1.25 -26.38 -1.26
CA ASP A 186 0.01 -27.06 -0.85
C ASP A 186 -0.55 -26.54 0.50
N GLY A 187 0.16 -25.59 1.13
CA GLY A 187 -0.20 -24.98 2.42
C GLY A 187 0.31 -25.75 3.64
N SER A 188 0.96 -26.89 3.46
CA SER A 188 1.60 -27.63 4.54
C SER A 188 2.84 -26.90 5.07
N LEU A 189 3.16 -27.08 6.34
CA LEU A 189 4.29 -26.45 6.98
C LEU A 189 5.61 -27.06 6.48
N LYS A 190 6.49 -26.22 5.93
CA LYS A 190 7.83 -26.60 5.47
C LYS A 190 8.88 -26.44 6.57
N SER A 191 8.82 -25.34 7.30
CA SER A 191 9.73 -25.12 8.43
C SER A 191 9.17 -24.15 9.42
N GLU A 192 9.60 -24.29 10.67
CA GLU A 192 9.34 -23.33 11.73
C GLU A 192 10.61 -22.98 12.50
N SER A 193 10.70 -21.76 12.93
CA SER A 193 11.75 -21.26 13.81
C SER A 193 11.17 -20.19 14.75
N VAL A 194 11.87 -19.94 15.83
CA VAL A 194 11.48 -18.92 16.82
C VAL A 194 12.58 -17.88 16.89
N TYR A 195 12.20 -16.62 16.91
CA TYR A 195 13.10 -15.48 17.04
C TYR A 195 12.81 -14.70 18.31
N LYS A 196 13.85 -14.11 18.88
CA LYS A 196 13.78 -13.15 19.97
C LYS A 196 14.76 -12.02 19.72
N ASN A 197 14.25 -10.78 19.65
CA ASN A 197 15.06 -9.59 19.38
C ASN A 197 15.96 -9.77 18.14
N GLY A 198 15.41 -10.27 17.04
CA GLY A 198 16.11 -10.50 15.76
C GLY A 198 17.02 -11.73 15.72
N LYS A 199 17.17 -12.46 16.81
CA LYS A 199 18.06 -13.63 16.88
C LYS A 199 17.24 -14.91 16.97
N ILE A 200 17.65 -15.92 16.18
CA ILE A 200 17.04 -17.23 16.22
C ILE A 200 17.24 -17.92 17.58
N GLN A 201 16.18 -18.54 18.08
CA GLN A 201 16.17 -19.30 19.33
C GLN A 201 16.09 -20.79 19.02
N GLY A 202 17.14 -21.52 19.36
CA GLY A 202 17.18 -22.96 19.14
C GLY A 202 17.40 -23.36 17.69
N LYS A 203 16.89 -24.53 17.30
CA LYS A 203 17.05 -25.12 15.97
C LYS A 203 15.82 -24.86 15.12
N VAL A 204 16.03 -24.66 13.82
CA VAL A 204 14.96 -24.69 12.84
C VAL A 204 14.42 -26.10 12.74
N LYS A 205 13.10 -26.27 12.87
CA LYS A 205 12.44 -27.54 12.55
C LYS A 205 12.01 -27.51 11.09
N THR A 206 12.26 -28.61 10.41
CA THR A 206 11.88 -28.81 9.01
C THR A 206 10.96 -30.02 8.88
N TYR A 207 10.05 -29.94 7.93
CA TYR A 207 9.04 -30.95 7.64
C TYR A 207 9.15 -31.38 6.18
N SER A 208 8.94 -32.65 5.89
CA SER A 208 8.92 -33.15 4.52
C SER A 208 7.64 -32.70 3.82
N GLU A 209 7.76 -32.39 2.53
CA GLU A 209 6.57 -32.11 1.71
C GLU A 209 5.67 -33.36 1.68
N PRO A 210 4.35 -33.22 1.94
CA PRO A 210 3.42 -34.33 1.83
C PRO A 210 3.49 -34.95 0.44
N GLN A 211 3.71 -36.27 0.37
CA GLN A 211 3.67 -36.96 -0.91
C GLN A 211 2.25 -36.86 -1.48
N LYS A 212 2.14 -36.33 -2.69
CA LYS A 212 0.86 -36.37 -3.42
C LYS A 212 0.46 -37.84 -3.55
N PRO A 213 -0.81 -38.20 -3.28
CA PRO A 213 -1.29 -39.54 -3.53
C PRO A 213 -0.90 -39.94 -4.95
N GLN A 214 -0.14 -41.03 -5.08
CA GLN A 214 0.17 -41.55 -6.41
C GLN A 214 -1.17 -41.98 -7.01
N MET A 215 -1.61 -41.32 -8.05
CA MET A 215 -2.79 -41.76 -8.80
C MET A 215 -2.50 -43.18 -9.34
N ASP A 216 -3.45 -44.06 -9.12
CA ASP A 216 -3.40 -45.41 -9.69
C ASP A 216 -3.06 -45.31 -11.21
N PRO A 217 -2.14 -46.12 -11.73
CA PRO A 217 -1.79 -46.11 -13.15
C PRO A 217 -3.02 -46.14 -14.07
N LYS A 218 -4.09 -46.86 -13.68
CA LYS A 218 -5.37 -46.91 -14.40
C LYS A 218 -6.15 -45.59 -14.39
N GLU A 219 -6.04 -44.81 -13.33
CA GLU A 219 -6.67 -43.47 -13.26
C GLU A 219 -5.90 -42.43 -14.07
N LYS A 220 -4.56 -42.55 -14.12
CA LYS A 220 -3.72 -41.70 -15.00
C LYS A 220 -4.07 -41.90 -16.46
N GLU A 221 -4.19 -43.17 -16.90
CA GLU A 221 -4.54 -43.51 -18.28
C GLU A 221 -5.94 -43.02 -18.68
N LYS A 222 -6.92 -43.08 -17.76
CA LYS A 222 -8.27 -42.49 -17.97
C LYS A 222 -8.25 -40.97 -18.06
N ALA A 223 -7.47 -40.33 -17.21
CA ALA A 223 -7.34 -38.87 -17.21
C ALA A 223 -6.65 -38.32 -18.47
N GLU A 224 -5.67 -39.05 -18.99
CA GLU A 224 -4.96 -38.72 -20.25
C GLU A 224 -5.86 -38.93 -21.47
N LYS A 225 -6.61 -40.04 -21.54
CA LYS A 225 -7.60 -40.28 -22.61
C LYS A 225 -8.68 -39.21 -22.65
N GLY A 226 -9.22 -38.80 -21.51
CA GLY A 226 -10.22 -37.74 -21.44
C GLY A 226 -9.68 -36.35 -21.84
N LYS A 227 -8.39 -36.06 -21.66
CA LYS A 227 -7.76 -34.82 -22.13
C LYS A 227 -7.51 -34.80 -23.63
N MET A 228 -7.24 -35.98 -24.25
CA MET A 228 -7.05 -36.10 -25.70
C MET A 228 -8.39 -35.97 -26.47
N GLU A 229 -9.47 -36.50 -25.92
CA GLU A 229 -10.81 -36.36 -26.53
C GLU A 229 -11.31 -34.90 -26.51
N LYS A 230 -11.06 -34.13 -25.44
CA LYS A 230 -11.40 -32.71 -25.37
C LYS A 230 -10.57 -31.77 -26.26
N LYS A 231 -9.45 -32.23 -26.81
CA LYS A 231 -8.64 -31.48 -27.79
C LYS A 231 -9.01 -31.76 -29.26
N LYS A 232 -9.92 -32.72 -29.52
CA LYS A 232 -10.33 -33.11 -30.89
C LYS A 232 -11.72 -32.53 -31.27
N ASN A 233 -12.41 -31.89 -30.33
CA ASN A 233 -13.64 -31.12 -30.54
C ASN A 233 -13.34 -29.61 -30.28
#